data_fff9c91f0090860af82e23a823e1d5ea
#
_entry.id   fff9c91f0090860af82e23a823e1d5ea
#
_cell.length_a   1.000
_cell.length_b   1.000
_cell.length_c   1.000
_cell.angle_alpha   90.00
_cell.angle_beta   90.00
_cell.angle_gamma   90.00
#
_symmetry.space_group_name_H-M   'P 1'
#
loop_
_entity.id
_entity.type
_entity.pdbx_description
1 polymer ?
#
loop_
_entity_poly.entity_id
_entity_poly.type
_entity_poly.pdbx_seq_one_letter_code
_entity_poly.pdbx_strand_id
1 'polypeptide(L)'
;MKRIMIALATVGALVGGGALAMQLTGDGDGGRVLHPQRIVIGLDLSRSNPLIADPAFAARVADRIADIVRNLDFSSEIHVRTFGSYDPVSNNFSYDVTLSVRNRPEIVAAQVQKLIAGTPLLVRNGKWRSQENTNILAFLDNVSQSIGCAGMSTTVVLASDGIEDSEYARLTRRDSHLPEPGGRPFQGCASFEIYGLGQGTDDPRMTTHLRQEWSNWARGAGFARFQGLNDW
;
A
#
# COMPACT_ATOMS: atom_id res chain seq x y z
N MET A 1 68.58 -25.66 -44.43
CA MET A 1 68.40 -25.04 -45.75
C MET A 1 67.64 -23.74 -45.51
N LYS A 2 68.29 -22.60 -45.47
CA LYS A 2 68.29 -21.53 -46.48
C LYS A 2 66.87 -21.22 -46.96
N ARG A 3 66.28 -20.05 -46.87
CA ARG A 3 66.66 -18.65 -47.25
C ARG A 3 65.43 -17.81 -46.95
N ILE A 4 65.30 -16.61 -46.82
CA ILE A 4 65.97 -15.29 -47.02
C ILE A 4 64.91 -14.20 -46.68
N MET A 5 65.39 -13.20 -46.05
CA MET A 5 64.68 -11.90 -45.86
C MET A 5 64.23 -11.25 -47.17
N ILE A 6 63.18 -10.46 -47.18
CA ILE A 6 63.12 -9.20 -47.89
C ILE A 6 62.26 -8.26 -47.09
N ALA A 7 62.86 -7.15 -46.64
CA ALA A 7 62.21 -5.96 -46.17
C ALA A 7 61.79 -5.07 -47.34
N LEU A 8 60.61 -4.49 -47.30
CA LEU A 8 60.34 -3.33 -48.15
C LEU A 8 59.61 -2.29 -47.28
N ALA A 9 60.35 -1.27 -47.04
CA ALA A 9 59.82 0.00 -46.54
C ALA A 9 59.18 0.76 -47.71
N THR A 10 57.99 1.29 -47.51
CA THR A 10 57.48 2.42 -48.31
C THR A 10 56.85 3.47 -47.42
N VAL A 11 57.46 4.58 -47.45
CA VAL A 11 57.01 5.90 -46.94
C VAL A 11 55.88 6.41 -47.86
N GLY A 12 54.86 6.99 -47.31
CA GLY A 12 53.86 7.68 -48.15
C GLY A 12 52.72 8.34 -47.42
N ALA A 13 52.86 9.61 -47.19
CA ALA A 13 51.85 10.67 -47.26
C ALA A 13 50.78 10.81 -46.17
N LEU A 14 51.02 11.79 -45.34
CA LEU A 14 50.01 12.59 -44.61
C LEU A 14 49.00 13.19 -45.60
N VAL A 15 47.71 12.84 -45.43
CA VAL A 15 46.62 13.67 -45.90
C VAL A 15 45.73 13.91 -44.68
N GLY A 16 45.70 15.13 -44.24
CA GLY A 16 44.82 15.64 -43.19
C GLY A 16 43.35 15.57 -43.67
N GLY A 17 42.56 14.81 -42.96
CA GLY A 17 41.11 14.84 -43.01
C GLY A 17 40.62 15.07 -41.62
N GLY A 18 40.33 16.32 -41.28
CA GLY A 18 39.67 16.70 -40.04
C GLY A 18 38.24 16.10 -40.06
N ALA A 19 38.08 14.99 -39.40
CA ALA A 19 36.75 14.52 -39.01
C ALA A 19 36.29 15.43 -37.87
N LEU A 20 35.44 16.42 -38.16
CA LEU A 20 34.60 17.05 -37.17
C LEU A 20 33.75 15.93 -36.57
N ALA A 21 34.13 15.43 -35.41
CA ALA A 21 33.25 14.73 -34.53
C ALA A 21 32.19 15.73 -34.05
N MET A 22 31.06 15.80 -34.75
CA MET A 22 29.85 16.36 -34.19
C MET A 22 29.52 15.50 -32.96
N GLN A 23 29.91 15.98 -31.80
CA GLN A 23 29.29 15.54 -30.54
C GLN A 23 27.82 15.99 -30.65
N LEU A 24 26.96 15.08 -31.07
CA LEU A 24 25.56 15.11 -30.75
C LEU A 24 25.50 14.97 -29.22
N THR A 25 25.58 16.08 -28.50
CA THR A 25 25.04 16.20 -27.17
C THR A 25 23.54 16.04 -27.36
N GLY A 26 23.08 14.79 -27.42
CA GLY A 26 21.70 14.50 -27.16
C GLY A 26 21.45 15.02 -25.75
N ASP A 27 20.69 16.10 -25.63
CA ASP A 27 19.94 16.37 -24.43
C ASP A 27 19.14 15.12 -24.14
N GLY A 28 19.72 14.25 -23.32
CA GLY A 28 19.03 13.12 -22.74
C GLY A 28 17.90 13.73 -21.94
N ASP A 29 16.71 13.69 -22.53
CA ASP A 29 15.47 13.80 -21.80
C ASP A 29 15.63 12.89 -20.57
N GLY A 30 15.92 13.51 -19.43
CA GLY A 30 16.20 12.80 -18.17
C GLY A 30 14.97 12.00 -17.81
N GLY A 31 14.86 10.80 -18.37
CA GLY A 31 13.75 9.89 -18.17
C GLY A 31 13.45 9.85 -16.68
N ARG A 32 12.27 10.34 -16.27
CA ARG A 32 11.82 10.30 -14.89
C ARG A 32 11.99 8.89 -14.36
N VAL A 33 12.85 8.71 -13.35
CA VAL A 33 13.00 7.42 -12.69
C VAL A 33 11.70 7.13 -11.98
N LEU A 34 11.01 6.06 -12.39
CA LEU A 34 9.77 5.63 -11.75
C LEU A 34 10.11 4.89 -10.45
N HIS A 35 9.34 5.17 -9.42
CA HIS A 35 9.40 4.50 -8.11
C HIS A 35 8.07 3.79 -7.84
N PRO A 36 7.80 2.64 -8.48
CA PRO A 36 6.56 1.92 -8.27
C PRO A 36 6.40 1.51 -6.81
N GLN A 37 5.17 1.62 -6.30
CA GLN A 37 4.81 1.31 -4.93
C GLN A 37 3.60 0.38 -4.92
N ARG A 38 3.45 -0.40 -3.86
CA ARG A 38 2.27 -1.23 -3.61
C ARG A 38 1.48 -0.67 -2.45
N ILE A 39 0.19 -0.46 -2.68
CA ILE A 39 -0.74 0.00 -1.64
C ILE A 39 -1.79 -1.08 -1.42
N VAL A 40 -1.86 -1.61 -0.22
CA VAL A 40 -2.89 -2.56 0.22
C VAL A 40 -3.88 -1.80 1.09
N ILE A 41 -5.15 -1.79 0.70
CA ILE A 41 -6.22 -1.05 1.36
C ILE A 41 -7.20 -2.06 1.96
N GLY A 42 -7.30 -2.08 3.28
CA GLY A 42 -8.28 -2.85 4.03
C GLY A 42 -9.48 -1.98 4.42
N LEU A 43 -10.68 -2.40 4.04
CA LEU A 43 -11.93 -1.75 4.40
C LEU A 43 -12.62 -2.60 5.47
N ASP A 44 -12.64 -2.08 6.68
CA ASP A 44 -13.28 -2.74 7.81
C ASP A 44 -14.80 -2.58 7.74
N LEU A 45 -15.49 -3.70 7.65
CA LEU A 45 -16.96 -3.75 7.61
C LEU A 45 -17.60 -4.13 8.94
N SER A 46 -16.86 -4.06 10.06
CA SER A 46 -17.43 -4.26 11.38
C SER A 46 -18.46 -3.18 11.74
N ARG A 47 -19.45 -3.55 12.55
CA ARG A 47 -20.56 -2.64 12.92
C ARG A 47 -20.10 -1.42 13.69
N SER A 48 -19.03 -1.51 14.45
CA SER A 48 -18.48 -0.40 15.24
C SER A 48 -17.76 0.62 14.36
N ASN A 49 -17.31 0.22 13.16
CA ASN A 49 -16.50 1.07 12.33
C ASN A 49 -17.32 2.21 11.68
N PRO A 50 -16.91 3.47 11.85
CA PRO A 50 -17.60 4.62 11.23
C PRO A 50 -17.58 4.55 9.68
N LEU A 51 -16.68 3.79 9.07
CA LEU A 51 -16.65 3.61 7.61
C LEU A 51 -17.99 3.15 7.03
N ILE A 52 -18.76 2.33 7.77
CA ILE A 52 -20.06 1.81 7.29
C ILE A 52 -21.25 2.67 7.74
N ALA A 53 -21.09 3.46 8.80
CA ALA A 53 -22.19 4.19 9.45
C ALA A 53 -22.16 5.70 9.16
N ASP A 54 -20.96 6.28 8.97
CA ASP A 54 -20.77 7.74 8.78
C ASP A 54 -20.29 8.06 7.36
N PRO A 55 -21.16 8.58 6.48
CA PRO A 55 -20.78 8.96 5.12
C PRO A 55 -19.72 10.07 5.07
N ALA A 56 -19.66 10.97 6.07
CA ALA A 56 -18.66 12.02 6.09
C ALA A 56 -17.27 11.46 6.41
N PHE A 57 -17.20 10.51 7.33
CA PHE A 57 -15.97 9.78 7.62
C PHE A 57 -15.50 8.98 6.39
N ALA A 58 -16.43 8.23 5.76
CA ALA A 58 -16.10 7.45 4.55
C ALA A 58 -15.58 8.35 3.42
N ALA A 59 -16.16 9.56 3.24
CA ALA A 59 -15.68 10.52 2.26
C ALA A 59 -14.26 11.01 2.58
N ARG A 60 -13.95 11.38 3.84
CA ARG A 60 -12.60 11.82 4.23
C ARG A 60 -11.56 10.73 3.99
N VAL A 61 -11.85 9.48 4.37
CA VAL A 61 -10.96 8.33 4.08
C VAL A 61 -10.77 8.15 2.58
N ALA A 62 -11.86 8.22 1.82
CA ALA A 62 -11.84 8.09 0.37
C ALA A 62 -10.95 9.15 -0.30
N ASP A 63 -11.09 10.41 0.10
CA ASP A 63 -10.30 11.53 -0.43
C ASP A 63 -8.81 11.32 -0.16
N ARG A 64 -8.47 10.98 1.08
CA ARG A 64 -7.07 10.75 1.47
C ARG A 64 -6.43 9.59 0.70
N ILE A 65 -7.13 8.47 0.57
CA ILE A 65 -6.62 7.31 -0.17
C ILE A 65 -6.51 7.65 -1.66
N ALA A 66 -7.50 8.36 -2.22
CA ALA A 66 -7.45 8.80 -3.60
C ALA A 66 -6.27 9.73 -3.88
N ASP A 67 -5.93 10.62 -2.95
CA ASP A 67 -4.75 11.48 -3.07
C ASP A 67 -3.45 10.66 -3.09
N ILE A 68 -3.34 9.63 -2.27
CA ILE A 68 -2.20 8.71 -2.31
C ILE A 68 -2.12 8.07 -3.71
N VAL A 69 -3.22 7.49 -4.20
CA VAL A 69 -3.25 6.78 -5.48
C VAL A 69 -2.93 7.69 -6.66
N ARG A 70 -3.40 8.96 -6.66
CA ARG A 70 -3.09 9.95 -7.73
C ARG A 70 -1.60 10.24 -7.86
N ASN A 71 -0.87 10.14 -6.76
CA ASN A 71 0.55 10.47 -6.71
C ASN A 71 1.47 9.25 -6.93
N LEU A 72 0.92 8.08 -7.21
CA LEU A 72 1.71 6.89 -7.52
C LEU A 72 2.23 6.92 -8.97
N ASP A 73 3.41 6.38 -9.16
CA ASP A 73 3.98 6.18 -10.49
C ASP A 73 3.34 4.98 -11.22
N PHE A 74 3.48 4.93 -12.54
CA PHE A 74 3.12 3.76 -13.32
C PHE A 74 3.83 2.51 -12.81
N SER A 75 3.25 1.36 -13.04
CA SER A 75 3.64 0.06 -12.50
C SER A 75 3.43 -0.10 -11.00
N SER A 76 2.88 0.90 -10.30
CA SER A 76 2.41 0.72 -8.93
C SER A 76 1.18 -0.18 -8.87
N GLU A 77 1.03 -0.89 -7.76
CA GLU A 77 -0.04 -1.86 -7.53
C GLU A 77 -0.97 -1.37 -6.43
N ILE A 78 -2.27 -1.49 -6.66
CA ILE A 78 -3.31 -1.18 -5.69
C ILE A 78 -4.15 -2.44 -5.45
N HIS A 79 -4.25 -2.84 -4.18
CA HIS A 79 -5.04 -3.98 -3.72
C HIS A 79 -6.08 -3.48 -2.71
N VAL A 80 -7.37 -3.61 -3.02
CA VAL A 80 -8.45 -3.28 -2.08
C VAL A 80 -9.12 -4.56 -1.63
N ARG A 81 -9.30 -4.71 -0.33
CA ARG A 81 -9.94 -5.85 0.32
C ARG A 81 -10.92 -5.37 1.38
N THR A 82 -12.01 -6.06 1.55
CA THR A 82 -12.88 -5.91 2.72
C THR A 82 -12.53 -6.95 3.77
N PHE A 83 -12.73 -6.61 5.04
CA PHE A 83 -12.57 -7.55 6.15
C PHE A 83 -13.57 -7.24 7.28
N GLY A 84 -13.65 -8.14 8.24
CA GLY A 84 -14.50 -8.08 9.41
C GLY A 84 -14.41 -9.41 10.14
N SER A 85 -15.55 -10.08 10.40
CA SER A 85 -15.55 -11.44 10.95
C SER A 85 -14.84 -12.42 10.01
N TYR A 86 -14.23 -13.43 10.59
CA TYR A 86 -13.66 -14.56 9.83
C TYR A 86 -14.79 -15.42 9.23
N ASP A 87 -15.43 -14.90 8.22
CA ASP A 87 -16.40 -15.66 7.40
C ASP A 87 -15.99 -15.52 5.93
N PRO A 88 -15.44 -16.58 5.32
CA PRO A 88 -15.00 -16.56 3.94
C PRO A 88 -16.16 -16.40 2.93
N VAL A 89 -17.41 -16.54 3.37
CA VAL A 89 -18.60 -16.41 2.51
C VAL A 89 -19.17 -14.99 2.52
N SER A 90 -18.94 -14.22 3.58
CA SER A 90 -19.46 -12.86 3.74
C SER A 90 -18.44 -11.81 3.33
N ASN A 91 -18.73 -11.08 2.24
CA ASN A 91 -17.99 -9.86 1.84
C ASN A 91 -16.52 -10.03 1.42
N ASN A 92 -16.20 -11.06 0.66
CA ASN A 92 -14.89 -11.17 0.01
C ASN A 92 -14.83 -10.25 -1.23
N PHE A 93 -14.89 -8.94 -1.00
CA PHE A 93 -14.60 -8.00 -2.08
C PHE A 93 -13.10 -7.87 -2.25
N SER A 94 -12.64 -8.02 -3.48
CA SER A 94 -11.26 -7.75 -3.88
C SER A 94 -11.25 -6.93 -5.16
N TYR A 95 -10.35 -5.95 -5.21
CA TYR A 95 -10.06 -5.18 -6.40
C TYR A 95 -8.55 -5.01 -6.51
N ASP A 96 -7.98 -5.50 -7.60
CA ASP A 96 -6.56 -5.46 -7.89
C ASP A 96 -6.32 -4.73 -9.18
N VAL A 97 -5.41 -3.77 -9.19
CA VAL A 97 -5.06 -3.01 -10.39
C VAL A 97 -3.60 -2.59 -10.36
N THR A 98 -2.95 -2.69 -11.51
CA THR A 98 -1.63 -2.11 -11.76
C THR A 98 -1.80 -0.84 -12.58
N LEU A 99 -1.17 0.25 -12.12
CA LEU A 99 -1.18 1.54 -12.81
C LEU A 99 -0.42 1.45 -14.13
N SER A 100 -1.04 1.96 -15.17
CA SER A 100 -0.54 1.88 -16.54
C SER A 100 -1.17 2.98 -17.40
N VAL A 101 -0.79 3.03 -18.67
CA VAL A 101 -1.43 3.97 -19.63
C VAL A 101 -2.94 3.76 -19.74
N ARG A 102 -3.43 2.51 -19.54
CA ARG A 102 -4.88 2.20 -19.54
C ARG A 102 -5.52 2.47 -18.19
N ASN A 103 -4.82 2.17 -17.11
CA ASN A 103 -5.25 2.36 -15.74
C ASN A 103 -4.47 3.54 -15.14
N ARG A 104 -4.78 4.75 -15.60
CA ARG A 104 -4.08 5.97 -15.15
C ARG A 104 -4.35 6.23 -13.67
N PRO A 105 -3.38 6.80 -12.92
CA PRO A 105 -3.54 7.10 -11.51
C PRO A 105 -4.83 7.86 -11.18
N GLU A 106 -5.19 8.85 -11.99
CA GLU A 106 -6.39 9.69 -11.77
C GLU A 106 -7.68 8.88 -11.90
N ILE A 107 -7.73 7.95 -12.88
CA ILE A 107 -8.91 7.11 -13.13
C ILE A 107 -9.06 6.10 -11.99
N VAL A 108 -7.96 5.44 -11.61
CA VAL A 108 -7.96 4.45 -10.52
C VAL A 108 -8.27 5.13 -9.18
N ALA A 109 -7.70 6.31 -8.93
CA ALA A 109 -8.00 7.10 -7.73
C ALA A 109 -9.49 7.43 -7.62
N ALA A 110 -10.13 7.86 -8.74
CA ALA A 110 -11.56 8.15 -8.75
C ALA A 110 -12.42 6.89 -8.51
N GLN A 111 -12.00 5.73 -9.02
CA GLN A 111 -12.69 4.45 -8.78
C GLN A 111 -12.59 4.03 -7.31
N VAL A 112 -11.39 4.09 -6.73
CA VAL A 112 -11.14 3.76 -5.31
C VAL A 112 -11.88 4.74 -4.40
N GLN A 113 -11.85 6.04 -4.70
CA GLN A 113 -12.60 7.07 -3.98
C GLN A 113 -14.10 6.77 -3.96
N LYS A 114 -14.68 6.50 -5.13
CA LYS A 114 -16.11 6.18 -5.26
C LYS A 114 -16.48 4.91 -4.49
N LEU A 115 -15.62 3.90 -4.51
CA LEU A 115 -15.84 2.65 -3.78
C LEU A 115 -15.88 2.91 -2.27
N ILE A 116 -14.86 3.58 -1.73
CA ILE A 116 -14.73 3.83 -0.30
C ILE A 116 -15.84 4.77 0.19
N ALA A 117 -16.07 5.89 -0.47
CA ALA A 117 -17.15 6.82 -0.13
C ALA A 117 -18.55 6.18 -0.26
N GLY A 118 -18.68 5.19 -1.15
CA GLY A 118 -19.92 4.43 -1.35
C GLY A 118 -20.17 3.32 -0.33
N THR A 119 -19.20 2.99 0.53
CA THR A 119 -19.31 1.88 1.50
C THR A 119 -20.56 1.96 2.38
N PRO A 120 -20.94 3.11 2.99
CA PRO A 120 -22.16 3.21 3.80
C PRO A 120 -23.43 2.87 2.99
N LEU A 121 -23.48 3.28 1.73
CA LEU A 121 -24.60 2.99 0.84
C LEU A 121 -24.66 1.51 0.44
N LEU A 122 -23.51 0.89 0.18
CA LEU A 122 -23.42 -0.53 -0.17
C LEU A 122 -23.90 -1.41 1.00
N VAL A 123 -23.54 -1.05 2.23
CA VAL A 123 -24.01 -1.75 3.44
C VAL A 123 -25.49 -1.51 3.66
N ARG A 124 -25.96 -0.27 3.62
CA ARG A 124 -27.38 0.07 3.82
C ARG A 124 -28.31 -0.62 2.80
N ASN A 125 -27.86 -0.79 1.57
CA ASN A 125 -28.63 -1.45 0.50
C ASN A 125 -28.45 -2.98 0.50
N GLY A 126 -27.78 -3.56 1.50
CA GLY A 126 -27.56 -5.00 1.64
C GLY A 126 -26.64 -5.62 0.58
N LYS A 127 -25.95 -4.79 -0.22
CA LYS A 127 -24.94 -5.30 -1.18
C LYS A 127 -23.68 -5.77 -0.46
N TRP A 128 -23.32 -5.09 0.61
CA TRP A 128 -22.32 -5.53 1.57
C TRP A 128 -22.98 -5.77 2.92
N ARG A 129 -22.47 -6.73 3.67
CA ARG A 129 -22.99 -7.03 5.01
C ARG A 129 -22.03 -6.47 6.05
N SER A 130 -22.57 -5.73 7.02
CA SER A 130 -21.83 -5.40 8.22
C SER A 130 -21.51 -6.67 9.01
N GLN A 131 -20.34 -6.68 9.63
CA GLN A 131 -19.81 -7.83 10.38
C GLN A 131 -19.96 -7.60 11.88
N GLU A 132 -20.17 -8.67 12.66
CA GLU A 132 -20.31 -8.57 14.12
C GLU A 132 -18.96 -8.31 14.81
N ASN A 133 -17.89 -8.88 14.29
CA ASN A 133 -16.54 -8.82 14.86
C ASN A 133 -15.57 -8.15 13.88
N THR A 134 -14.41 -7.75 14.41
CA THR A 134 -13.33 -7.15 13.65
C THR A 134 -12.10 -8.02 13.79
N ASN A 135 -11.66 -8.64 12.69
CA ASN A 135 -10.47 -9.51 12.68
C ASN A 135 -9.37 -8.90 11.81
N ILE A 136 -8.72 -7.84 12.34
CA ILE A 136 -7.60 -7.15 11.68
C ILE A 136 -6.39 -8.07 11.59
N LEU A 137 -6.12 -8.86 12.64
CA LEU A 137 -4.96 -9.75 12.68
C LEU A 137 -5.05 -10.83 11.59
N ALA A 138 -6.21 -11.46 11.40
CA ALA A 138 -6.38 -12.42 10.32
C ALA A 138 -6.31 -11.76 8.93
N PHE A 139 -6.82 -10.54 8.80
CA PHE A 139 -6.65 -9.77 7.57
C PHE A 139 -5.18 -9.53 7.27
N LEU A 140 -4.40 -9.07 8.24
CA LEU A 140 -2.97 -8.83 8.09
C LEU A 140 -2.20 -10.11 7.79
N ASP A 141 -2.54 -11.23 8.45
CA ASP A 141 -1.94 -12.53 8.14
C ASP A 141 -2.18 -12.92 6.68
N ASN A 142 -3.42 -12.80 6.20
CA ASN A 142 -3.75 -13.05 4.78
C ASN A 142 -2.97 -12.14 3.83
N VAL A 143 -2.84 -10.83 4.13
CA VAL A 143 -2.06 -9.88 3.33
C VAL A 143 -0.59 -10.29 3.27
N SER A 144 -0.02 -10.71 4.40
CA SER A 144 1.39 -11.14 4.45
C SER A 144 1.67 -12.36 3.58
N GLN A 145 0.73 -13.29 3.54
CA GLN A 145 0.85 -14.55 2.78
C GLN A 145 0.53 -14.39 1.29
N SER A 146 -0.46 -13.55 0.96
CA SER A 146 -0.97 -13.45 -0.43
C SER A 146 -0.31 -12.35 -1.26
N ILE A 147 0.11 -11.25 -0.62
CA ILE A 147 0.66 -10.05 -1.28
C ILE A 147 2.10 -9.84 -0.85
N GLY A 148 2.36 -9.75 0.47
CA GLY A 148 3.68 -9.56 1.04
C GLY A 148 4.33 -8.22 0.71
N CYS A 149 5.62 -8.09 1.06
CA CYS A 149 6.39 -6.85 0.92
C CYS A 149 7.59 -6.98 -0.04
N ALA A 150 7.75 -8.14 -0.67
CA ALA A 150 8.91 -8.37 -1.52
C ALA A 150 8.83 -7.60 -2.84
N GLY A 151 9.97 -7.10 -3.29
CA GLY A 151 10.15 -6.53 -4.63
C GLY A 151 9.61 -5.10 -4.83
N MET A 152 8.80 -4.56 -3.92
CA MET A 152 8.21 -3.24 -4.06
C MET A 152 7.98 -2.58 -2.70
N SER A 153 8.20 -1.25 -2.61
CA SER A 153 7.84 -0.48 -1.41
C SER A 153 6.35 -0.63 -1.15
N THR A 154 5.98 -1.29 -0.05
CA THR A 154 4.60 -1.65 0.25
C THR A 154 4.08 -0.89 1.47
N THR A 155 2.92 -0.26 1.33
CA THR A 155 2.16 0.36 2.42
C THR A 155 0.83 -0.38 2.60
N VAL A 156 0.51 -0.73 3.84
CA VAL A 156 -0.79 -1.28 4.22
C VAL A 156 -1.59 -0.19 4.92
N VAL A 157 -2.77 0.12 4.39
CA VAL A 157 -3.70 1.13 4.92
C VAL A 157 -5.00 0.46 5.33
N LEU A 158 -5.45 0.69 6.55
CA LEU A 158 -6.76 0.24 7.01
C LEU A 158 -7.69 1.44 7.20
N ALA A 159 -8.89 1.36 6.67
CA ALA A 159 -10.01 2.21 7.04
C ALA A 159 -10.78 1.49 8.16
N SER A 160 -10.39 1.75 9.41
CA SER A 160 -10.84 1.01 10.60
C SER A 160 -10.73 1.87 11.85
N ASP A 161 -11.57 1.61 12.85
CA ASP A 161 -11.42 2.15 14.20
C ASP A 161 -10.23 1.53 14.96
N GLY A 162 -9.64 0.47 14.42
CA GLY A 162 -8.49 -0.23 14.99
C GLY A 162 -8.82 -1.07 16.22
N ILE A 163 -10.10 -1.31 16.49
CA ILE A 163 -10.53 -2.17 17.60
C ILE A 163 -10.56 -3.62 17.13
N GLU A 164 -9.52 -4.36 17.47
CA GLU A 164 -9.52 -5.81 17.27
C GLU A 164 -10.57 -6.46 18.18
N ASP A 165 -11.47 -7.24 17.63
CA ASP A 165 -12.44 -8.06 18.36
C ASP A 165 -12.61 -9.42 17.70
N SER A 166 -11.67 -10.30 17.98
CA SER A 166 -11.57 -11.62 17.39
C SER A 166 -11.18 -12.68 18.41
N GLU A 167 -11.00 -13.90 17.92
CA GLU A 167 -10.45 -15.00 18.70
C GLU A 167 -8.99 -14.80 19.14
N TYR A 168 -8.24 -13.89 18.47
CA TYR A 168 -6.84 -13.62 18.80
C TYR A 168 -6.68 -12.57 19.88
N ALA A 169 -7.53 -11.53 19.88
CA ALA A 169 -7.49 -10.44 20.85
C ALA A 169 -8.81 -9.67 20.90
N ARG A 170 -9.05 -8.97 22.02
CA ARG A 170 -10.20 -8.08 22.20
C ARG A 170 -9.75 -6.76 22.75
N LEU A 171 -9.42 -5.81 21.87
CA LEU A 171 -8.97 -4.45 22.26
C LEU A 171 -10.14 -3.52 22.66
N THR A 172 -11.29 -4.08 23.02
CA THR A 172 -12.41 -3.33 23.59
C THR A 172 -12.15 -2.87 25.03
N ARG A 173 -11.09 -3.36 25.66
CA ARG A 173 -10.69 -3.05 27.04
C ARG A 173 -9.24 -2.56 27.06
N ARG A 174 -8.94 -1.60 27.96
CA ARG A 174 -7.60 -1.03 28.10
C ARG A 174 -6.55 -1.95 28.73
N ASP A 175 -6.97 -3.05 29.34
CA ASP A 175 -6.12 -4.08 29.91
C ASP A 175 -5.85 -5.24 28.94
N SER A 176 -6.36 -5.15 27.72
CA SER A 176 -6.16 -6.14 26.67
C SER A 176 -4.97 -5.75 25.78
N HIS A 177 -4.25 -6.74 25.30
CA HIS A 177 -3.07 -6.56 24.47
C HIS A 177 -3.18 -7.37 23.18
N LEU A 178 -2.56 -6.89 22.11
CA LEU A 178 -2.37 -7.67 20.90
C LEU A 178 -1.34 -8.78 21.17
N PRO A 179 -1.53 -9.98 20.59
CA PRO A 179 -0.51 -11.02 20.64
C PRO A 179 0.74 -10.55 19.88
N GLU A 180 1.89 -11.06 20.26
CA GLU A 180 3.11 -10.82 19.49
C GLU A 180 2.97 -11.42 18.09
N PRO A 181 3.42 -10.71 17.04
CA PRO A 181 3.39 -11.24 15.69
C PRO A 181 4.31 -12.46 15.58
N GLY A 182 3.85 -13.49 14.87
CA GLY A 182 4.60 -14.72 14.61
C GLY A 182 5.78 -14.48 13.67
N GLY A 183 6.89 -13.97 14.20
CA GLY A 183 8.04 -13.56 13.40
C GLY A 183 7.90 -12.13 12.86
N ARG A 184 8.43 -11.90 11.67
CA ARG A 184 8.40 -10.57 11.02
C ARG A 184 7.74 -10.63 9.64
N PRO A 185 6.43 -10.94 9.57
CA PRO A 185 5.75 -11.20 8.29
C PRO A 185 5.73 -10.00 7.34
N PHE A 186 5.92 -8.78 7.86
CA PHE A 186 5.96 -7.54 7.09
C PHE A 186 7.37 -6.93 7.01
N GLN A 187 8.40 -7.76 7.17
CA GLN A 187 9.78 -7.31 6.96
C GLN A 187 9.94 -6.76 5.54
N GLY A 188 10.40 -5.51 5.44
CA GLY A 188 10.58 -4.81 4.17
C GLY A 188 9.38 -3.97 3.72
N CYS A 189 8.23 -4.03 4.40
CA CYS A 189 7.14 -3.08 4.20
C CYS A 189 7.51 -1.69 4.72
N ALA A 190 7.11 -0.66 3.94
CA ALA A 190 7.41 0.72 4.26
C ALA A 190 6.55 1.25 5.43
N SER A 191 5.23 0.95 5.43
CA SER A 191 4.34 1.56 6.41
C SER A 191 3.09 0.71 6.66
N PHE A 192 2.60 0.80 7.89
CA PHE A 192 1.27 0.38 8.29
C PHE A 192 0.51 1.59 8.81
N GLU A 193 -0.68 1.84 8.25
CA GLU A 193 -1.48 3.02 8.55
C GLU A 193 -2.92 2.63 8.88
N ILE A 194 -3.48 3.23 9.93
CA ILE A 194 -4.90 3.05 10.29
C ILE A 194 -5.56 4.43 10.26
N TYR A 195 -6.56 4.58 9.39
CA TYR A 195 -7.38 5.78 9.26
C TYR A 195 -8.71 5.56 9.97
N GLY A 196 -8.89 6.30 11.06
CA GLY A 196 -10.02 6.19 11.96
C GLY A 196 -9.68 5.61 13.34
N LEU A 197 -8.40 5.46 13.67
CA LEU A 197 -7.96 4.82 14.90
C LEU A 197 -8.62 5.44 16.13
N GLY A 198 -9.44 4.66 16.83
CA GLY A 198 -10.19 5.09 18.00
C GLY A 198 -11.43 5.95 17.70
N GLN A 199 -11.85 6.06 16.44
CA GLN A 199 -13.14 6.66 16.09
C GLN A 199 -14.28 5.81 16.67
N GLY A 200 -15.31 6.47 17.17
CA GLY A 200 -16.44 5.78 17.84
C GLY A 200 -16.18 5.43 19.30
N THR A 201 -14.99 5.73 19.85
CA THR A 201 -14.80 5.70 21.31
C THR A 201 -14.85 7.11 21.90
N ASP A 202 -15.58 7.28 23.00
CA ASP A 202 -15.64 8.54 23.74
C ASP A 202 -14.45 8.71 24.72
N ASP A 203 -13.59 7.70 24.85
CA ASP A 203 -12.46 7.72 25.78
C ASP A 203 -11.13 7.97 25.05
N PRO A 204 -10.52 9.16 25.19
CA PRO A 204 -9.22 9.47 24.59
C PRO A 204 -8.08 8.52 25.05
N ARG A 205 -8.24 7.91 26.23
CA ARG A 205 -7.26 6.94 26.74
C ARG A 205 -7.33 5.63 25.95
N MET A 206 -8.50 5.26 25.45
CA MET A 206 -8.66 4.12 24.55
C MET A 206 -7.92 4.36 23.24
N THR A 207 -8.09 5.51 22.61
CA THR A 207 -7.35 5.87 21.39
C THR A 207 -5.84 5.83 21.59
N THR A 208 -5.36 6.30 22.76
CA THR A 208 -3.93 6.22 23.12
C THR A 208 -3.48 4.78 23.29
N HIS A 209 -4.27 3.94 23.95
CA HIS A 209 -4.00 2.51 24.11
C HIS A 209 -3.93 1.78 22.76
N LEU A 210 -4.94 1.95 21.90
CA LEU A 210 -4.96 1.38 20.56
C LEU A 210 -3.72 1.77 19.74
N ARG A 211 -3.34 3.05 19.80
CA ARG A 211 -2.14 3.53 19.09
C ARG A 211 -0.87 2.86 19.60
N GLN A 212 -0.75 2.66 20.89
CA GLN A 212 0.41 1.99 21.50
C GLN A 212 0.47 0.53 21.12
N GLU A 213 -0.67 -0.19 21.19
CA GLU A 213 -0.75 -1.61 20.84
C GLU A 213 -0.39 -1.84 19.36
N TRP A 214 -1.01 -1.10 18.44
CA TRP A 214 -0.72 -1.22 17.02
C TRP A 214 0.70 -0.76 16.65
N SER A 215 1.24 0.25 17.33
CA SER A 215 2.64 0.68 17.13
C SER A 215 3.63 -0.41 17.55
N ASN A 216 3.41 -1.05 18.68
CA ASN A 216 4.25 -2.14 19.17
C ASN A 216 4.15 -3.35 18.24
N TRP A 217 2.91 -3.74 17.89
CA TRP A 217 2.66 -4.86 16.99
C TRP A 217 3.30 -4.64 15.63
N ALA A 218 3.10 -3.49 15.01
CA ALA A 218 3.66 -3.17 13.69
C ALA A 218 5.19 -3.24 13.67
N ARG A 219 5.83 -2.72 14.72
CA ARG A 219 7.29 -2.82 14.89
C ARG A 219 7.75 -4.27 15.01
N GLY A 220 7.07 -5.07 15.82
CA GLY A 220 7.33 -6.51 15.96
C GLY A 220 7.15 -7.25 14.66
N ALA A 221 6.10 -6.95 13.90
CA ALA A 221 5.77 -7.53 12.61
C ALA A 221 6.73 -7.14 11.48
N GLY A 222 7.57 -6.11 11.67
CA GLY A 222 8.63 -5.76 10.73
C GLY A 222 8.34 -4.57 9.81
N PHE A 223 7.24 -3.83 10.03
CA PHE A 223 7.01 -2.56 9.33
C PHE A 223 8.07 -1.51 9.70
N ALA A 224 8.51 -0.72 8.73
CA ALA A 224 9.45 0.35 8.98
C ALA A 224 8.80 1.53 9.73
N ARG A 225 7.49 1.76 9.52
CA ARG A 225 6.73 2.85 10.15
C ARG A 225 5.30 2.43 10.46
N PHE A 226 4.75 2.99 11.55
CA PHE A 226 3.33 2.93 11.88
C PHE A 226 2.74 4.33 12.00
N GLN A 227 1.50 4.51 11.52
CA GLN A 227 0.73 5.73 11.70
C GLN A 227 -0.74 5.40 11.99
N GLY A 228 -1.23 5.83 13.15
CA GLY A 228 -2.65 5.75 13.50
C GLY A 228 -3.26 7.16 13.54
N LEU A 229 -4.22 7.44 12.66
CA LEU A 229 -4.92 8.73 12.59
C LEU A 229 -6.32 8.57 13.16
N ASN A 230 -6.65 9.40 14.15
CA ASN A 230 -8.01 9.51 14.70
C ASN A 230 -8.81 10.52 13.89
N ASP A 231 -8.18 11.69 13.63
CA ASP A 231 -8.75 12.79 12.86
C ASP A 231 -7.66 13.44 11.99
N TRP A 232 -8.03 14.05 10.83
CA TRP A 232 -7.13 14.71 9.89
C TRP A 232 -7.86 15.66 8.95
#